data_b82013e5b493cb937f2658e91135f6bd
#
_entry.id   b82013e5b493cb937f2658e91135f6bd
#
_cell.length_a   1.000
_cell.length_b   1.000
_cell.length_c   1.000
_cell.angle_alpha   90.00
_cell.angle_beta   90.00
_cell.angle_gamma   90.00
#
_symmetry.space_group_name_H-M   'P 1'
#
loop_
_entity.id
_entity.type
_entity.pdbx_description
1 polymer ?
#
loop_
_entity_poly.entity_id
_entity_poly.type
_entity_poly.pdbx_seq_one_letter_code
_entity_poly.pdbx_strand_id
1 'polypeptide(L)'
;MKKNDKNVRAVIELKITPQRKTGFGKIASKVSRYAQVDACFLMSGAYDLLVFVSGSSLQDVAEFVSSELSTIEGVLSTATHFMLKTYKASGEYAFEEDKRLPVV
;
A
#
# COMPACT_ATOMS: atom_id res chain seq x y z
N MET A 1 -17.32 7.80 14.74
CA MET A 1 -16.78 7.62 14.45
C MET A 1 -15.95 7.56 14.18
N LYS A 2 -15.65 7.19 14.21
CA LYS A 2 -14.83 7.15 14.09
C LYS A 2 -14.27 6.93 13.32
N LYS A 3 -14.21 7.08 13.45
CA LYS A 3 -13.74 7.00 12.73
C LYS A 3 -12.93 6.47 12.22
N ASN A 4 -12.58 6.81 12.24
CA ASN A 4 -11.60 6.36 11.46
C ASN A 4 -10.41 5.86 12.14
N ASP A 5 -10.39 4.65 12.30
CA ASP A 5 -9.28 4.07 12.97
C ASP A 5 -8.17 3.70 12.04
N LYS A 6 -8.28 4.06 10.77
CA LYS A 6 -7.28 3.64 9.80
C LYS A 6 -6.37 4.80 9.47
N ASN A 7 -5.59 5.20 10.46
CA ASN A 7 -4.72 6.34 10.24
C ASN A 7 -3.28 5.97 9.94
N VAL A 8 -2.97 4.69 9.83
CA VAL A 8 -1.65 4.25 9.39
C VAL A 8 -1.78 3.76 7.97
N ARG A 9 -0.99 4.32 7.08
CA ARG A 9 -1.03 3.94 5.67
C ARG A 9 0.33 3.49 5.21
N ALA A 10 0.33 2.57 4.27
CA ALA A 10 1.57 2.00 3.75
C ALA A 10 1.42 1.73 2.27
N VAL A 11 2.55 1.65 1.61
CA VAL A 11 2.63 1.27 0.22
C VAL A 11 3.44 -0.02 0.18
N ILE A 12 2.87 -1.04 -0.45
CA ILE A 12 3.50 -2.35 -0.51
C ILE A 12 3.90 -2.63 -1.94
N GLU A 13 5.17 -2.93 -2.17
CA GLU A 13 5.62 -3.38 -3.47
C GLU A 13 5.56 -4.89 -3.49
N LEU A 14 4.89 -5.45 -4.47
CA LEU A 14 4.82 -6.89 -4.63
C LEU A 14 5.52 -7.30 -5.91
N LYS A 15 6.40 -8.28 -5.77
CA LYS A 15 6.99 -8.93 -6.91
C LYS A 15 6.26 -10.24 -7.08
N ILE A 16 5.73 -10.50 -8.26
CA ILE A 16 4.89 -11.66 -8.46
C ILE A 16 5.28 -12.42 -9.71
N THR A 17 4.93 -13.70 -9.74
CA THR A 17 5.13 -14.53 -10.90
C THR A 17 3.90 -14.42 -11.79
N PRO A 18 4.05 -14.05 -13.07
CA PRO A 18 2.87 -13.96 -13.94
C PRO A 18 2.25 -15.34 -14.15
N GLN A 19 0.94 -15.38 -14.15
CA GLN A 19 0.22 -16.61 -14.42
C GLN A 19 0.20 -16.85 -15.93
N ARG A 20 0.27 -18.11 -16.31
CA ARG A 20 0.42 -18.45 -17.69
C ARG A 20 -0.64 -17.85 -18.59
N LYS A 21 -1.88 -17.91 -18.17
CA LYS A 21 -2.97 -17.44 -19.01
C LYS A 21 -3.54 -16.12 -18.59
N THR A 22 -3.39 -15.76 -17.31
CA THR A 22 -4.02 -14.57 -16.79
C THR A 22 -3.04 -13.45 -16.50
N GLY A 23 -1.75 -13.68 -16.76
CA GLY A 23 -0.75 -12.68 -16.47
C GLY A 23 -0.72 -12.35 -14.99
N PHE A 24 -0.83 -11.08 -14.66
CA PHE A 24 -0.84 -10.65 -13.27
C PHE A 24 -2.25 -10.47 -12.73
N GLY A 25 -3.26 -10.62 -13.58
CA GLY A 25 -4.61 -10.23 -13.22
C GLY A 25 -5.21 -11.03 -12.08
N LYS A 26 -4.91 -12.33 -12.03
CA LYS A 26 -5.50 -13.17 -11.00
C LYS A 26 -5.01 -12.76 -9.62
N ILE A 27 -3.71 -12.54 -9.48
CA ILE A 27 -3.15 -12.14 -8.19
C ILE A 27 -3.60 -10.73 -7.84
N ALA A 28 -3.58 -9.83 -8.82
CA ALA A 28 -4.02 -8.46 -8.58
C ALA A 28 -5.47 -8.41 -8.13
N SER A 29 -6.32 -9.23 -8.74
CA SER A 29 -7.72 -9.29 -8.37
C SER A 29 -7.89 -9.78 -6.94
N LYS A 30 -7.13 -10.80 -6.57
CA LYS A 30 -7.21 -11.34 -5.22
C LYS A 30 -6.75 -10.30 -4.18
N VAL A 31 -5.64 -9.63 -4.46
CA VAL A 31 -5.12 -8.59 -3.58
C VAL A 31 -6.15 -7.48 -3.42
N SER A 32 -6.81 -7.11 -4.51
CA SER A 32 -7.73 -5.98 -4.49
C SER A 32 -8.99 -6.24 -3.70
N ARG A 33 -9.27 -7.47 -3.35
CA ARG A 33 -10.49 -7.80 -2.61
C ARG A 33 -10.35 -7.66 -1.10
N TYR A 34 -9.14 -7.52 -0.60
CA TYR A 34 -8.98 -7.36 0.85
C TYR A 34 -9.48 -6.00 1.27
N ALA A 35 -10.18 -5.97 2.41
CA ALA A 35 -10.73 -4.71 2.91
C ALA A 35 -9.64 -3.72 3.26
N GLN A 36 -8.45 -4.20 3.64
CA GLN A 36 -7.35 -3.33 4.01
C GLN A 36 -6.70 -2.66 2.81
N VAL A 37 -7.00 -3.12 1.61
CA VAL A 37 -6.37 -2.58 0.41
C VAL A 37 -7.19 -1.42 -0.13
N ASP A 38 -6.57 -0.26 -0.19
CA ASP A 38 -7.23 0.95 -0.69
C ASP A 38 -7.05 1.11 -2.19
N ALA A 39 -5.95 0.61 -2.74
CA ALA A 39 -5.67 0.74 -4.17
C ALA A 39 -4.62 -0.29 -4.56
N CYS A 40 -4.66 -0.70 -5.82
CA CYS A 40 -3.72 -1.68 -6.33
C CYS A 40 -3.45 -1.36 -7.79
N PHE A 41 -2.19 -1.18 -8.14
CA PHE A 41 -1.79 -0.78 -9.48
C PHE A 41 -0.75 -1.73 -10.04
N LEU A 42 -0.84 -2.01 -11.34
CA LEU A 42 0.21 -2.69 -12.05
C LEU A 42 1.25 -1.67 -12.43
N MET A 43 2.50 -1.96 -12.11
CA MET A 43 3.58 -1.00 -12.27
C MET A 43 4.64 -1.55 -13.21
N SER A 44 5.33 -0.65 -13.87
CA SER A 44 6.56 -1.02 -14.56
C SER A 44 7.72 -0.79 -13.62
N GLY A 45 8.80 -1.54 -13.80
CA GLY A 45 9.99 -1.34 -13.01
C GLY A 45 10.39 -2.59 -12.26
N ALA A 46 10.96 -2.41 -11.09
CA ALA A 46 11.58 -3.51 -10.36
C ALA A 46 10.58 -4.41 -9.65
N TYR A 47 9.34 -3.99 -9.52
CA TYR A 47 8.30 -4.79 -8.91
C TYR A 47 7.06 -4.69 -9.80
N ASP A 48 6.04 -5.48 -9.47
CA ASP A 48 4.92 -5.64 -10.39
C ASP A 48 3.64 -4.98 -9.94
N LEU A 49 3.33 -5.04 -8.65
CA LEU A 49 2.13 -4.40 -8.12
C LEU A 49 2.50 -3.43 -7.02
N LEU A 50 1.82 -2.30 -7.02
CA LEU A 50 1.93 -1.32 -5.94
C LEU A 50 0.59 -1.29 -5.24
N VAL A 51 0.59 -1.60 -3.94
CA VAL A 51 -0.63 -1.78 -3.18
C VAL A 51 -0.66 -0.78 -2.05
N PHE A 52 -1.73 0.00 -1.98
CA PHE A 52 -1.92 0.95 -0.89
C PHE A 52 -2.80 0.30 0.16
N VAL A 53 -2.33 0.31 1.39
CA VAL A 53 -2.96 -0.40 2.49
C VAL A 53 -3.11 0.56 3.67
N SER A 54 -4.18 0.41 4.42
CA SER A 54 -4.36 1.19 5.64
C SER A 54 -4.73 0.27 6.78
N GLY A 55 -4.37 0.69 7.98
CA GLY A 55 -4.67 -0.06 9.19
C GLY A 55 -4.64 0.86 10.39
N SER A 56 -4.89 0.29 11.55
CA SER A 56 -4.96 1.09 12.77
C SER A 56 -3.62 1.24 13.45
N SER A 57 -2.63 0.42 13.10
CA SER A 57 -1.31 0.51 13.69
C SER A 57 -0.29 -0.03 12.71
N LEU A 58 0.98 0.28 12.97
CA LEU A 58 2.06 -0.29 12.17
C LEU A 58 2.03 -1.80 12.22
N GLN A 59 1.73 -2.35 13.39
CA GLN A 59 1.68 -3.79 13.55
C GLN A 59 0.55 -4.41 12.76
N ASP A 60 -0.60 -3.75 12.71
CA ASP A 60 -1.72 -4.26 11.93
C ASP A 60 -1.34 -4.37 10.46
N VAL A 61 -0.69 -3.35 9.93
CA VAL A 61 -0.30 -3.36 8.54
C VAL A 61 0.75 -4.44 8.29
N ALA A 62 1.76 -4.51 9.17
CA ALA A 62 2.82 -5.49 9.00
C ALA A 62 2.27 -6.91 9.07
N GLU A 63 1.33 -7.15 9.97
CA GLU A 63 0.74 -8.46 10.10
C GLU A 63 -0.11 -8.81 8.88
N PHE A 64 -0.85 -7.84 8.37
CA PHE A 64 -1.62 -8.08 7.16
C PHE A 64 -0.70 -8.49 6.01
N VAL A 65 0.42 -7.80 5.84
CA VAL A 65 1.33 -8.14 4.77
C VAL A 65 1.90 -9.55 4.96
N SER A 66 2.36 -9.86 6.16
CA SER A 66 3.03 -11.14 6.38
C SER A 66 2.05 -12.31 6.42
N SER A 67 0.82 -12.11 6.90
CA SER A 67 -0.15 -13.18 7.00
C SER A 67 -0.95 -13.38 5.75
N GLU A 68 -1.24 -12.30 5.03
CA GLU A 68 -2.14 -12.38 3.90
C GLU A 68 -1.44 -12.18 2.58
N LEU A 69 -0.78 -11.05 2.39
CA LEU A 69 -0.23 -10.76 1.08
C LEU A 69 0.95 -11.65 0.72
N SER A 70 1.87 -11.85 1.64
CA SER A 70 3.07 -12.63 1.33
C SER A 70 2.79 -14.12 1.17
N THR A 71 1.62 -14.58 1.62
CA THR A 71 1.28 -16.00 1.52
C THR A 71 0.49 -16.32 0.26
N ILE A 72 0.14 -15.33 -0.54
CA ILE A 72 -0.59 -15.60 -1.78
C ILE A 72 0.34 -16.32 -2.74
N GLU A 73 -0.16 -17.40 -3.32
CA GLU A 73 0.62 -18.16 -4.28
C GLU A 73 0.98 -17.27 -5.45
N GLY A 74 2.26 -17.23 -5.80
CA GLY A 74 2.74 -16.38 -6.88
C GLY A 74 3.38 -15.09 -6.41
N VAL A 75 3.21 -14.74 -5.14
CA VAL A 75 3.89 -13.56 -4.60
C VAL A 75 5.30 -14.00 -4.20
N LEU A 76 6.29 -13.40 -4.83
CA LEU A 76 7.68 -13.76 -4.61
C LEU A 76 8.29 -12.98 -3.47
N SER A 77 7.95 -11.71 -3.35
CA SER A 77 8.49 -10.88 -2.29
C SER A 77 7.59 -9.68 -2.06
N THR A 78 7.70 -9.10 -0.87
CA THR A 78 6.97 -7.92 -0.50
C THR A 78 7.94 -6.93 0.12
N ALA A 79 7.69 -5.65 -0.09
CA ALA A 79 8.45 -4.60 0.56
C ALA A 79 7.46 -3.55 1.04
N THR A 80 7.46 -3.31 2.34
CA THR A 80 6.49 -2.41 2.97
C THR A 80 7.14 -1.07 3.27
N HIS A 81 6.47 0.01 2.84
CA HIS A 81 6.92 1.37 3.10
C HIS A 81 5.79 2.09 3.80
N PHE A 82 6.02 2.53 5.02
CA PHE A 82 5.00 3.25 5.76
C PHE A 82 5.02 4.72 5.39
N MET A 83 3.83 5.29 5.23
CA MET A 83 3.72 6.72 4.99
C MET A 83 3.80 7.43 6.32
N LEU A 84 4.84 8.23 6.49
CA LEU A 84 5.07 8.87 7.77
C LEU A 84 4.43 10.23 7.88
N LYS A 85 4.40 10.99 6.80
CA LYS A 85 3.86 12.34 6.83
C LYS A 85 3.45 12.73 5.43
N THR A 86 2.36 13.46 5.33
CA THR A 86 1.88 13.95 4.05
C THR A 86 2.24 15.41 3.91
N TYR A 87 2.98 15.74 2.89
CA TYR A 87 3.29 17.13 2.58
C TYR A 87 2.34 17.69 1.55
N LYS A 88 1.84 16.84 0.67
CA LYS A 88 0.94 17.28 -0.37
C LYS A 88 0.13 16.08 -0.84
N ALA A 89 -1.15 16.26 -0.99
CA ALA A 89 -2.01 15.20 -1.49
C ALA A 89 -3.13 15.84 -2.28
N SER A 90 -3.49 15.18 -3.41
CA SER A 90 -4.55 15.66 -4.28
C SER A 90 -4.30 17.11 -4.71
N GLY A 91 -3.03 17.46 -4.87
CA GLY A 91 -2.67 18.79 -5.31
C GLY A 91 -2.68 19.86 -4.25
N GLU A 92 -2.92 19.49 -2.98
CA GLU A 92 -3.02 20.47 -1.91
C GLU A 92 -2.00 20.20 -0.81
N TYR A 93 -1.49 21.25 -0.22
CA TYR A 93 -0.59 21.13 0.91
C TYR A 93 -1.30 20.51 2.09
N ALA A 94 -0.56 19.73 2.86
CA ALA A 94 -1.13 19.03 3.98
C ALA A 94 -0.34 19.20 5.27
N PHE A 95 0.70 20.05 5.28
CA PHE A 95 1.49 20.17 6.51
C PHE A 95 1.37 21.52 7.14
N GLU A 96 0.19 21.85 7.56
CA GLU A 96 -0.04 23.14 8.18
C GLU A 96 0.72 23.33 9.47
N GLU A 97 1.05 22.25 10.12
CA GLU A 97 1.78 22.36 11.37
C GLU A 97 3.17 22.91 11.18
N ASP A 98 3.63 23.02 9.94
CA ASP A 98 4.95 23.54 9.68
C ASP A 98 4.94 24.97 9.21
N LYS A 99 4.02 25.73 9.69
CA LYS A 99 3.89 27.11 9.23
C LYS A 99 5.10 27.96 9.51
N ARG A 100 5.85 27.62 10.54
CA ARG A 100 7.03 28.42 10.87
C ARG A 100 8.21 28.12 9.98
N LEU A 101 8.10 27.12 9.15
CA LEU A 101 9.18 26.81 8.23
C LEU A 101 9.18 27.83 7.11
N PRO A 102 10.38 28.24 6.68
CA PRO A 102 10.43 29.17 5.56
C PRO A 102 9.84 28.52 4.34
N VAL A 103 9.16 29.32 3.59
CA VAL A 103 8.58 28.84 2.35
C VAL A 103 9.46 29.32 1.24
N VAL A 104 10.28 28.49 0.75
CA VAL A 104 11.20 28.91 -0.30
C VAL A 104 11.11 28.01 -1.45
#